data_745798eab2159eb009593ab7562f9934
#
_entry.id   745798eab2159eb009593ab7562f9934
#
_cell.length_a   1.000
_cell.length_b   1.000
_cell.length_c   1.000
_cell.angle_alpha   90.00
_cell.angle_beta   90.00
_cell.angle_gamma   90.00
#
_symmetry.space_group_name_H-M   'P 1'
#
loop_
_entity.id
_entity.type
_entity.pdbx_description
1 polymer ?
#
loop_
_entity_poly.entity_id
_entity_poly.type
_entity_poly.pdbx_seq_one_letter_code
_entity_poly.pdbx_strand_id
1 'polypeptide(L)'
;MRIKIDNKEKGKRVDTFLSEILKDQGISRSILQKDIQNGCIVNDKPCKKGYRLKEGDVVEINEEYWEERKRDLDLSDEIIPQKGKLDIRYEDKNFLVLYKPKGLVMHPGVGNKKGTLANYVRYYLESKGEYNSLVDRAGIVHRLDKGVSGLVVVGKNKEAQEFLRREFKNRRVIKIYHAVLEEYT
;
A
#
# COMPACT_ATOMS: atom_id res chain seq x y z
N MET A 1 -6.98 24.79 2.66
CA MET A 1 -5.96 25.52 1.86
C MET A 1 -6.56 25.96 0.53
N ARG A 2 -6.22 27.18 0.03
CA ARG A 2 -6.72 27.71 -1.27
C ARG A 2 -5.53 28.12 -2.14
N ILE A 3 -5.46 27.59 -3.36
CA ILE A 3 -4.31 27.76 -4.27
C ILE A 3 -4.80 28.22 -5.64
N LYS A 4 -4.27 29.34 -6.14
CA LYS A 4 -4.49 29.80 -7.51
C LYS A 4 -3.45 29.15 -8.43
N ILE A 5 -3.92 28.52 -9.49
CA ILE A 5 -3.09 27.80 -10.46
C ILE A 5 -2.38 28.77 -11.39
N ASP A 6 -1.09 28.67 -11.45
CA ASP A 6 -0.24 29.42 -12.37
C ASP A 6 0.07 28.63 -13.67
N ASN A 7 0.89 29.21 -14.54
CA ASN A 7 1.24 28.59 -15.82
C ASN A 7 2.08 27.30 -15.64
N LYS A 8 2.77 27.11 -14.50
CA LYS A 8 3.60 25.90 -14.24
C LYS A 8 2.75 24.66 -14.01
N GLU A 9 1.57 24.86 -13.44
CA GLU A 9 0.66 23.76 -13.07
C GLU A 9 -0.39 23.49 -14.16
N LYS A 10 -0.46 24.36 -15.19
CA LYS A 10 -1.40 24.25 -16.32
C LYS A 10 -1.27 22.91 -17.03
N GLY A 11 -2.40 22.25 -17.27
CA GLY A 11 -2.48 20.94 -17.92
C GLY A 11 -2.17 19.75 -17.02
N LYS A 12 -1.62 19.98 -15.81
CA LYS A 12 -1.39 18.92 -14.82
C LYS A 12 -2.74 18.34 -14.36
N ARG A 13 -2.80 17.06 -14.13
CA ARG A 13 -4.00 16.45 -13.54
C ARG A 13 -4.10 16.86 -12.07
N VAL A 14 -5.30 17.19 -11.63
CA VAL A 14 -5.56 17.60 -10.25
C VAL A 14 -5.16 16.55 -9.22
N ASP A 15 -5.35 15.25 -9.51
CA ASP A 15 -4.92 14.17 -8.62
C ASP A 15 -3.39 14.06 -8.49
N THR A 16 -2.66 14.43 -9.54
CA THR A 16 -1.18 14.53 -9.50
C THR A 16 -0.75 15.75 -8.69
N PHE A 17 -1.35 16.91 -8.95
CA PHE A 17 -1.09 18.14 -8.24
C PHE A 17 -1.36 17.99 -6.73
N LEU A 18 -2.52 17.45 -6.34
CA LEU A 18 -2.84 17.20 -4.94
C LEU A 18 -1.88 16.20 -4.29
N SER A 19 -1.42 15.16 -5.03
CA SER A 19 -0.48 14.19 -4.48
C SER A 19 0.90 14.77 -4.19
N GLU A 20 1.28 15.85 -4.86
CA GLU A 20 2.52 16.60 -4.57
C GLU A 20 2.37 17.46 -3.32
N ILE A 21 1.23 18.14 -3.18
CA ILE A 21 0.95 19.03 -2.04
C ILE A 21 0.72 18.24 -0.74
N LEU A 22 -0.05 17.14 -0.83
CA LEU A 22 -0.42 16.33 0.33
C LEU A 22 0.58 15.17 0.59
N LYS A 23 1.75 15.20 -0.07
CA LYS A 23 2.77 14.16 0.03
C LYS A 23 3.24 13.93 1.47
N ASP A 24 3.50 15.01 2.19
CA ASP A 24 3.99 14.97 3.57
C ASP A 24 2.92 14.51 4.56
N GLN A 25 1.65 14.60 4.17
CA GLN A 25 0.53 14.06 4.93
C GLN A 25 0.30 12.55 4.71
N GLY A 26 1.09 11.89 3.84
CA GLY A 26 1.00 10.46 3.58
C GLY A 26 -0.20 10.03 2.73
N ILE A 27 -0.91 10.97 2.09
CA ILE A 27 -2.07 10.69 1.24
C ILE A 27 -1.62 10.20 -0.13
N SER A 28 -1.88 8.95 -0.44
CA SER A 28 -1.50 8.37 -1.71
C SER A 28 -2.42 8.82 -2.85
N ARG A 29 -1.88 8.84 -4.08
CA ARG A 29 -2.67 9.17 -5.27
C ARG A 29 -3.91 8.28 -5.46
N SER A 30 -3.85 7.02 -5.06
CA SER A 30 -5.00 6.11 -5.14
C SER A 30 -6.14 6.51 -4.21
N ILE A 31 -5.82 7.08 -3.05
CA ILE A 31 -6.79 7.61 -2.09
C ILE A 31 -7.43 8.87 -2.67
N LEU A 32 -6.58 9.79 -3.17
CA LEU A 32 -7.05 11.00 -3.83
C LEU A 32 -8.03 10.69 -4.98
N GLN A 33 -7.72 9.72 -5.82
CA GLN A 33 -8.59 9.35 -6.94
C GLN A 33 -9.94 8.78 -6.52
N LYS A 34 -10.06 8.20 -5.34
CA LYS A 34 -11.34 7.67 -4.83
C LYS A 34 -12.24 8.77 -4.27
N ASP A 35 -11.65 9.71 -3.56
CA ASP A 35 -12.39 10.65 -2.72
C ASP A 35 -12.19 12.13 -3.10
N ILE A 36 -11.58 12.41 -4.25
CA ILE A 36 -11.18 13.77 -4.65
C ILE A 36 -12.35 14.77 -4.66
N GLN A 37 -13.55 14.32 -5.04
CA GLN A 37 -14.73 15.18 -5.11
C GLN A 37 -15.23 15.65 -3.73
N ASN A 38 -14.85 14.95 -2.65
CA ASN A 38 -15.26 15.29 -1.29
C ASN A 38 -14.22 16.20 -0.61
N GLY A 39 -12.93 16.01 -0.96
CA GLY A 39 -11.82 16.74 -0.34
C GLY A 39 -11.23 17.86 -1.18
N CYS A 40 -11.76 18.14 -2.39
CA CYS A 40 -11.24 19.17 -3.28
C CYS A 40 -12.34 19.82 -4.11
N ILE A 41 -12.28 21.16 -4.18
CA ILE A 41 -13.16 22.00 -4.97
C ILE A 41 -12.30 22.77 -6.00
N VAL A 42 -12.76 22.90 -7.22
CA VAL A 42 -12.12 23.72 -8.26
C VAL A 42 -13.15 24.70 -8.81
N ASN A 43 -12.86 26.00 -8.68
CA ASN A 43 -13.76 27.09 -9.09
C ASN A 43 -15.19 26.90 -8.54
N ASP A 44 -15.29 26.75 -7.22
CA ASP A 44 -16.53 26.59 -6.46
C ASP A 44 -17.36 25.33 -6.84
N LYS A 45 -16.73 24.35 -7.51
CA LYS A 45 -17.40 23.07 -7.90
C LYS A 45 -16.59 21.87 -7.40
N PRO A 46 -17.26 20.78 -6.96
CA PRO A 46 -16.58 19.53 -6.60
C PRO A 46 -15.65 19.06 -7.72
N CYS A 47 -14.44 18.71 -7.37
CA CYS A 47 -13.43 18.34 -8.32
C CYS A 47 -13.74 17.00 -8.99
N LYS A 48 -13.70 16.95 -10.33
CA LYS A 48 -13.90 15.70 -11.08
C LYS A 48 -12.58 14.93 -11.19
N LYS A 49 -12.67 13.62 -11.04
CA LYS A 49 -11.54 12.72 -11.27
C LYS A 49 -10.93 12.96 -12.67
N GLY A 50 -9.62 13.22 -12.68
CA GLY A 50 -8.92 13.44 -13.94
C GLY A 50 -9.03 14.86 -14.50
N TYR A 51 -9.64 15.80 -13.79
CA TYR A 51 -9.66 17.20 -14.20
C TYR A 51 -8.23 17.71 -14.46
N ARG A 52 -8.05 18.42 -15.59
CA ARG A 52 -6.79 19.07 -15.93
C ARG A 52 -6.85 20.54 -15.57
N LEU A 53 -5.94 20.96 -14.72
CA LEU A 53 -5.84 22.34 -14.22
C LEU A 53 -5.61 23.32 -15.35
N LYS A 54 -6.30 24.45 -15.27
CA LYS A 54 -6.12 25.59 -16.17
C LYS A 54 -5.49 26.74 -15.41
N GLU A 55 -4.75 27.58 -16.11
CA GLU A 55 -4.23 28.80 -15.55
C GLU A 55 -5.39 29.68 -15.05
N GLY A 56 -5.25 30.19 -13.84
CA GLY A 56 -6.29 30.98 -13.16
C GLY A 56 -7.31 30.16 -12.37
N ASP A 57 -7.34 28.81 -12.50
CA ASP A 57 -8.18 27.98 -11.63
C ASP A 57 -7.85 28.23 -10.16
N VAL A 58 -8.87 28.16 -9.32
CA VAL A 58 -8.74 28.21 -7.87
C VAL A 58 -9.06 26.83 -7.31
N VAL A 59 -8.06 26.19 -6.73
CA VAL A 59 -8.17 24.88 -6.09
C VAL A 59 -8.29 25.08 -4.58
N GLU A 60 -9.38 24.61 -4.01
CA GLU A 60 -9.60 24.58 -2.57
C GLU A 60 -9.47 23.15 -2.05
N ILE A 61 -8.59 22.96 -1.07
CA ILE A 61 -8.30 21.67 -0.45
C ILE A 61 -8.87 21.70 0.96
N ASN A 62 -9.75 20.76 1.26
CA ASN A 62 -10.26 20.56 2.61
C ASN A 62 -9.24 19.71 3.38
N GLU A 63 -8.34 20.36 4.12
CA GLU A 63 -7.27 19.72 4.88
C GLU A 63 -7.84 18.84 5.99
N GLU A 64 -8.86 19.30 6.70
CA GLU A 64 -9.53 18.56 7.77
C GLU A 64 -10.11 17.23 7.26
N TYR A 65 -10.78 17.27 6.10
CA TYR A 65 -11.28 16.06 5.43
C TYR A 65 -10.15 15.06 5.13
N TRP A 66 -9.01 15.53 4.63
CA TRP A 66 -7.89 14.65 4.30
C TRP A 66 -7.17 14.10 5.53
N GLU A 67 -7.10 14.86 6.62
CA GLU A 67 -6.59 14.40 7.90
C GLU A 67 -7.50 13.34 8.54
N GLU A 68 -8.81 13.54 8.51
CA GLU A 68 -9.79 12.55 8.94
C GLU A 68 -9.70 11.28 8.10
N ARG A 69 -9.63 11.44 6.77
CA ARG A 69 -9.51 10.34 5.83
C ARG A 69 -8.24 9.52 6.03
N LYS A 70 -7.15 10.19 6.36
CA LYS A 70 -5.89 9.53 6.73
C LYS A 70 -6.06 8.68 8.00
N ARG A 71 -6.64 9.25 9.05
CA ARG A 71 -6.91 8.51 10.30
C ARG A 71 -7.75 7.27 10.07
N ASP A 72 -8.81 7.36 9.29
CA ASP A 72 -9.67 6.23 8.93
C ASP A 72 -8.90 5.14 8.17
N LEU A 73 -7.98 5.54 7.29
CA LEU A 73 -7.15 4.61 6.52
C LEU A 73 -6.10 3.94 7.40
N ASP A 74 -5.43 4.68 8.28
CA ASP A 74 -4.46 4.14 9.23
C ASP A 74 -5.13 3.11 10.14
N LEU A 75 -6.35 3.39 10.62
CA LEU A 75 -7.17 2.42 11.39
C LEU A 75 -7.64 1.23 10.55
N SER A 76 -7.92 1.43 9.25
CA SER A 76 -8.37 0.36 8.35
C SER A 76 -7.22 -0.53 7.86
N ASP A 77 -6.01 0.01 7.82
CA ASP A 77 -4.80 -0.71 7.40
C ASP A 77 -4.12 -1.46 8.57
N GLU A 78 -4.66 -1.35 9.78
CA GLU A 78 -4.15 -2.12 10.90
C GLU A 78 -4.31 -3.62 10.65
N ILE A 79 -3.18 -4.31 10.58
CA ILE A 79 -3.13 -5.76 10.41
C ILE A 79 -3.45 -6.41 11.76
N ILE A 80 -4.68 -6.88 11.94
CA ILE A 80 -5.10 -7.55 13.16
C ILE A 80 -4.36 -8.91 13.27
N PRO A 81 -3.66 -9.20 14.39
CA PRO A 81 -3.01 -10.49 14.56
C PRO A 81 -4.04 -11.61 14.60
N GLN A 82 -3.78 -12.67 13.85
CA GLN A 82 -4.67 -13.83 13.79
C GLN A 82 -3.84 -15.11 13.72
N LYS A 83 -4.16 -16.07 14.58
CA LYS A 83 -3.54 -17.40 14.53
C LYS A 83 -3.89 -18.07 13.20
N GLY A 84 -2.85 -18.57 12.50
CA GLY A 84 -2.99 -19.29 11.25
C GLY A 84 -1.76 -20.15 10.97
N LYS A 85 -1.87 -21.05 10.00
CA LYS A 85 -0.78 -21.93 9.61
C LYS A 85 0.18 -21.19 8.69
N LEU A 86 1.46 -21.14 9.06
CA LEU A 86 2.56 -20.65 8.22
C LEU A 86 3.45 -21.83 7.84
N ASP A 87 3.79 -21.93 6.56
CA ASP A 87 4.78 -22.86 6.04
C ASP A 87 6.12 -22.13 5.96
N ILE A 88 6.90 -22.19 7.06
CA ILE A 88 8.17 -21.50 7.22
C ILE A 88 9.25 -22.33 6.55
N ARG A 89 9.99 -21.73 5.60
CA ARG A 89 11.08 -22.34 4.85
C ARG A 89 12.45 -21.95 5.36
N TYR A 90 12.55 -20.72 5.91
CA TYR A 90 13.76 -20.21 6.52
C TYR A 90 13.39 -19.13 7.54
N GLU A 91 14.14 -19.05 8.62
CA GLU A 91 14.04 -17.99 9.61
C GLU A 91 15.38 -17.73 10.25
N ASP A 92 15.73 -16.45 10.39
CA ASP A 92 16.82 -15.96 11.21
C ASP A 92 16.38 -14.72 12.03
N LYS A 93 17.32 -13.97 12.59
CA LYS A 93 17.04 -12.75 13.37
C LYS A 93 16.45 -11.61 12.51
N ASN A 94 16.71 -11.60 11.21
CA ASN A 94 16.37 -10.51 10.30
C ASN A 94 15.24 -10.87 9.32
N PHE A 95 15.19 -12.12 8.89
CA PHE A 95 14.32 -12.55 7.79
C PHE A 95 13.48 -13.77 8.16
N LEU A 96 12.30 -13.81 7.57
CA LEU A 96 11.41 -14.96 7.56
C LEU A 96 11.03 -15.25 6.12
N VAL A 97 11.26 -16.47 5.64
CA VAL A 97 10.84 -16.93 4.31
C VAL A 97 9.73 -17.96 4.46
N LEU A 98 8.60 -17.68 3.81
CA LEU A 98 7.38 -18.46 3.90
C LEU A 98 7.00 -18.99 2.53
N TYR A 99 6.39 -20.17 2.50
CA TYR A 99 5.66 -20.64 1.33
C TYR A 99 4.18 -20.27 1.47
N LYS A 100 3.70 -19.40 0.59
CA LYS A 100 2.30 -19.01 0.50
C LYS A 100 1.53 -20.03 -0.36
N PRO A 101 0.51 -20.71 0.15
CA PRO A 101 -0.33 -21.57 -0.66
C PRO A 101 -1.22 -20.76 -1.62
N LYS A 102 -1.67 -21.40 -2.71
CA LYS A 102 -2.75 -20.91 -3.57
C LYS A 102 -4.01 -20.67 -2.72
N GLY A 103 -4.73 -19.60 -3.00
CA GLY A 103 -5.95 -19.22 -2.28
C GLY A 103 -5.74 -18.25 -1.11
N LEU A 104 -4.55 -18.21 -0.51
CA LEU A 104 -4.24 -17.29 0.58
C LEU A 104 -3.98 -15.86 0.04
N VAL A 105 -4.67 -14.87 0.61
CA VAL A 105 -4.47 -13.44 0.30
C VAL A 105 -3.26 -12.91 1.07
N MET A 106 -2.50 -11.99 0.48
CA MET A 106 -1.29 -11.42 1.10
C MET A 106 -1.59 -10.46 2.26
N HIS A 107 -2.48 -9.50 2.02
CA HIS A 107 -2.79 -8.41 2.97
C HIS A 107 -4.29 -8.22 3.14
N PRO A 108 -4.73 -7.70 4.29
CA PRO A 108 -6.09 -7.21 4.45
C PRO A 108 -6.45 -6.20 3.36
N GLY A 109 -7.70 -6.16 3.01
CA GLY A 109 -8.24 -5.23 2.01
C GLY A 109 -9.75 -5.35 1.91
N VAL A 110 -10.34 -4.65 0.94
CA VAL A 110 -11.79 -4.71 0.70
C VAL A 110 -12.21 -6.17 0.46
N GLY A 111 -13.14 -6.67 1.27
CA GLY A 111 -13.64 -8.05 1.21
C GLY A 111 -12.81 -9.10 1.94
N ASN A 112 -11.61 -8.78 2.43
CA ASN A 112 -10.74 -9.71 3.18
C ASN A 112 -9.99 -8.98 4.30
N LYS A 113 -10.71 -8.61 5.38
CA LYS A 113 -10.08 -7.91 6.53
C LYS A 113 -9.24 -8.84 7.42
N LYS A 114 -9.50 -10.15 7.37
CA LYS A 114 -8.85 -11.19 8.18
C LYS A 114 -8.50 -12.40 7.31
N GLY A 115 -7.74 -13.34 7.85
CA GLY A 115 -7.39 -14.58 7.14
C GLY A 115 -6.35 -14.36 6.05
N THR A 116 -5.51 -13.34 6.16
CA THR A 116 -4.44 -13.05 5.20
C THR A 116 -3.07 -13.47 5.73
N LEU A 117 -2.10 -13.60 4.84
CA LEU A 117 -0.73 -13.92 5.23
C LEU A 117 -0.20 -12.91 6.26
N ALA A 118 -0.46 -11.63 6.05
CA ALA A 118 -0.01 -10.58 6.96
C ALA A 118 -0.60 -10.71 8.38
N ASN A 119 -1.89 -11.11 8.52
CA ASN A 119 -2.49 -11.37 9.83
C ASN A 119 -1.77 -12.53 10.55
N TYR A 120 -1.41 -13.59 9.81
CA TYR A 120 -0.73 -14.77 10.37
C TYR A 120 0.72 -14.47 10.73
N VAL A 121 1.44 -13.71 9.90
CA VAL A 121 2.80 -13.27 10.17
C VAL A 121 2.84 -12.38 11.41
N ARG A 122 1.93 -11.39 11.50
CA ARG A 122 1.86 -10.53 12.69
C ARG A 122 1.65 -11.35 13.96
N TYR A 123 0.67 -12.25 13.98
CA TYR A 123 0.42 -13.11 15.12
C TYR A 123 1.65 -13.96 15.49
N TYR A 124 2.31 -14.52 14.50
CA TYR A 124 3.50 -15.35 14.69
C TYR A 124 4.63 -14.56 15.36
N LEU A 125 4.95 -13.38 14.86
CA LEU A 125 5.99 -12.52 15.41
C LEU A 125 5.63 -12.02 16.81
N GLU A 126 4.37 -11.64 17.06
CA GLU A 126 3.89 -11.26 18.40
C GLU A 126 4.01 -12.41 19.39
N SER A 127 3.62 -13.62 19.01
CA SER A 127 3.71 -14.81 19.88
C SER A 127 5.14 -15.19 20.26
N LYS A 128 6.13 -14.74 19.48
CA LYS A 128 7.56 -14.90 19.78
C LYS A 128 8.18 -13.71 20.52
N GLY A 129 7.43 -12.63 20.73
CA GLY A 129 7.98 -11.37 21.25
C GLY A 129 8.91 -10.65 20.26
N GLU A 130 8.82 -10.96 18.98
CA GLU A 130 9.66 -10.42 17.91
C GLU A 130 8.94 -9.40 17.02
N TYR A 131 7.67 -9.08 17.31
CA TYR A 131 6.92 -8.09 16.55
C TYR A 131 7.44 -6.68 16.84
N ASN A 132 7.74 -5.95 15.78
CA ASN A 132 8.18 -4.56 15.85
C ASN A 132 7.14 -3.67 15.15
N SER A 133 6.52 -2.75 15.92
CA SER A 133 5.50 -1.82 15.41
C SER A 133 6.05 -0.81 14.38
N LEU A 134 7.38 -0.64 14.31
CA LEU A 134 8.02 0.20 13.29
C LEU A 134 8.10 -0.47 11.90
N VAL A 135 7.71 -1.75 11.83
CA VAL A 135 7.73 -2.54 10.60
C VAL A 135 6.34 -2.53 9.96
N ASP A 136 6.21 -1.85 8.84
CA ASP A 136 4.95 -1.78 8.10
C ASP A 136 4.51 -3.14 7.53
N ARG A 137 3.21 -3.33 7.38
CA ARG A 137 2.64 -4.49 6.67
C ARG A 137 3.15 -5.84 7.15
N ALA A 138 3.39 -5.95 8.46
CA ALA A 138 4.00 -7.14 9.10
C ALA A 138 5.31 -7.57 8.41
N GLY A 139 6.12 -6.62 7.92
CA GLY A 139 7.42 -6.89 7.28
C GLY A 139 7.37 -7.35 5.83
N ILE A 140 6.20 -7.53 5.26
CA ILE A 140 6.02 -7.99 3.88
C ILE A 140 6.33 -6.86 2.88
N VAL A 141 7.23 -7.10 1.93
CA VAL A 141 7.73 -6.10 0.98
C VAL A 141 7.36 -6.36 -0.47
N HIS A 142 6.83 -7.52 -0.78
CA HIS A 142 6.38 -7.91 -2.13
C HIS A 142 5.08 -8.71 -2.06
N ARG A 143 4.52 -9.06 -3.19
CA ARG A 143 3.26 -9.80 -3.21
C ARG A 143 3.25 -10.91 -4.24
N LEU A 144 2.44 -11.92 -3.95
CA LEU A 144 1.93 -12.91 -4.88
C LEU A 144 0.41 -12.78 -4.93
N ASP A 145 -0.19 -12.98 -6.09
CA ASP A 145 -1.65 -12.95 -6.21
C ASP A 145 -2.31 -14.11 -5.49
N LYS A 146 -3.61 -13.99 -5.19
CA LYS A 146 -4.38 -15.02 -4.47
C LYS A 146 -4.25 -16.41 -5.11
N GLY A 147 -4.31 -16.45 -6.46
CA GLY A 147 -4.22 -17.70 -7.24
C GLY A 147 -2.81 -18.27 -7.37
N VAL A 148 -1.78 -17.56 -6.94
CA VAL A 148 -0.37 -17.96 -7.07
C VAL A 148 0.15 -18.47 -5.74
N SER A 149 0.86 -19.61 -5.78
CA SER A 149 1.64 -20.12 -4.64
C SER A 149 3.12 -19.82 -4.83
N GLY A 150 3.89 -19.76 -3.74
CA GLY A 150 5.34 -19.57 -3.83
C GLY A 150 5.95 -18.91 -2.61
N LEU A 151 7.23 -18.59 -2.71
CA LEU A 151 8.00 -18.02 -1.62
C LEU A 151 7.68 -16.52 -1.40
N VAL A 152 7.58 -16.16 -0.14
CA VAL A 152 7.43 -14.79 0.32
C VAL A 152 8.50 -14.52 1.35
N VAL A 153 9.25 -13.42 1.19
CA VAL A 153 10.24 -12.98 2.18
C VAL A 153 9.69 -11.81 2.99
N VAL A 154 9.96 -11.84 4.28
CA VAL A 154 9.49 -10.89 5.29
C VAL A 154 10.69 -10.35 6.05
N GLY A 155 10.78 -9.05 6.25
CA GLY A 155 11.75 -8.42 7.15
C GLY A 155 11.20 -8.35 8.57
N LYS A 156 11.90 -8.95 9.54
CA LYS A 156 11.47 -9.02 10.93
C LYS A 156 11.75 -7.71 11.70
N ASN A 157 12.65 -6.87 11.22
CA ASN A 157 12.97 -5.56 11.76
C ASN A 157 13.01 -4.51 10.65
N LYS A 158 13.10 -3.24 11.05
CA LYS A 158 13.03 -2.11 10.11
C LYS A 158 14.18 -2.13 9.11
N GLU A 159 15.38 -2.41 9.55
CA GLU A 159 16.59 -2.45 8.71
C GLU A 159 16.47 -3.54 7.63
N ALA A 160 16.03 -4.72 8.02
CA ALA A 160 15.79 -5.84 7.11
C ALA A 160 14.66 -5.52 6.10
N GLN A 161 13.57 -4.90 6.57
CA GLN A 161 12.49 -4.49 5.69
C GLN A 161 12.93 -3.44 4.67
N GLU A 162 13.68 -2.42 5.09
CA GLU A 162 14.19 -1.38 4.20
C GLU A 162 15.22 -1.94 3.21
N PHE A 163 16.09 -2.85 3.65
CA PHE A 163 16.99 -3.58 2.78
C PHE A 163 16.22 -4.32 1.69
N LEU A 164 15.24 -5.13 2.06
CA LEU A 164 14.41 -5.87 1.08
C LEU A 164 13.67 -4.92 0.14
N ARG A 165 13.04 -3.85 0.65
CA ARG A 165 12.36 -2.85 -0.18
C ARG A 165 13.29 -2.26 -1.24
N ARG A 166 14.52 -1.94 -0.86
CA ARG A 166 15.55 -1.42 -1.78
C ARG A 166 15.93 -2.45 -2.84
N GLU A 167 16.14 -3.71 -2.45
CA GLU A 167 16.50 -4.78 -3.39
C GLU A 167 15.37 -5.04 -4.42
N PHE A 168 14.11 -5.11 -3.96
CA PHE A 168 12.96 -5.25 -4.85
C PHE A 168 12.76 -4.03 -5.76
N LYS A 169 12.91 -2.80 -5.23
CA LYS A 169 12.80 -1.55 -6.00
C LYS A 169 13.86 -1.47 -7.09
N ASN A 170 15.08 -1.86 -6.78
CA ASN A 170 16.22 -1.84 -7.71
C ASN A 170 16.28 -3.06 -8.62
N ARG A 171 15.27 -3.95 -8.58
CA ARG A 171 15.17 -5.18 -9.40
C ARG A 171 16.36 -6.12 -9.23
N ARG A 172 17.01 -6.13 -8.08
CA ARG A 172 18.14 -7.02 -7.79
C ARG A 172 17.73 -8.40 -7.28
N VAL A 173 16.43 -8.59 -7.03
CA VAL A 173 15.87 -9.90 -6.65
C VAL A 173 15.54 -10.70 -7.89
N ILE A 174 16.13 -11.89 -8.03
CA ILE A 174 15.81 -12.84 -9.11
C ILE A 174 14.52 -13.55 -8.75
N LYS A 175 13.53 -13.52 -9.65
CA LYS A 175 12.23 -14.17 -9.49
C LYS A 175 12.04 -15.21 -10.57
N ILE A 176 11.81 -16.45 -10.16
CA ILE A 176 11.57 -17.57 -11.07
C ILE A 176 10.15 -18.08 -10.82
N TYR A 177 9.37 -18.21 -11.89
CA TYR A 177 8.01 -18.74 -11.85
C TYR A 177 7.89 -19.95 -12.79
N HIS A 178 7.16 -20.97 -12.34
CA HIS A 178 6.75 -22.09 -13.17
C HIS A 178 5.26 -21.96 -13.47
N ALA A 179 4.89 -22.04 -14.74
CA ALA A 179 3.50 -21.99 -15.18
C ALA A 179 3.21 -23.21 -16.07
N VAL A 180 2.03 -23.78 -15.90
CA VAL A 180 1.47 -24.76 -16.82
C VAL A 180 0.49 -24.02 -17.71
N LEU A 181 0.69 -24.09 -19.01
CA LEU A 181 -0.16 -23.48 -20.03
C LEU A 181 -1.01 -24.55 -20.69
N GLU A 182 -2.27 -24.22 -20.97
CA GLU A 182 -3.10 -25.02 -21.86
C GLU A 182 -2.72 -24.68 -23.31
N GLU A 183 -2.47 -25.70 -24.12
CA GLU A 183 -2.24 -25.53 -25.54
C GLU A 183 -3.59 -25.33 -26.23
N TYR A 184 -3.80 -24.16 -26.81
CA TYR A 184 -4.93 -23.93 -27.70
C TYR A 184 -4.56 -24.51 -29.06
N THR A 185 -5.15 -25.66 -29.40
CA THR A 185 -5.14 -26.22 -30.76
C THR A 185 -6.13 -25.51 -31.67
#